data_27054a6826f3bb64e3775e597e8ed0eb
#
_entry.id   27054a6826f3bb64e3775e597e8ed0eb
#
_cell.length_a   1.000
_cell.length_b   1.000
_cell.length_c   1.000
_cell.angle_alpha   90.00
_cell.angle_beta   90.00
_cell.angle_gamma   90.00
#
_symmetry.space_group_name_H-M   'P 1'
#
loop_
_entity.id
_entity.type
_entity.pdbx_description
1 polymer ?
#
loop_
_entity_poly.entity_id
_entity_poly.type
_entity_poly.pdbx_seq_one_letter_code
_entity_poly.pdbx_strand_id
1 'polypeptide(L)'
;MAMADDRFWWMSSLMGHANVHVNCGCGTSLEACMARLASEGFDVMDPLVTGVRNVSAEESDGKFDPYIHFHKFDDWGVSIRDNGPNVMIDGEGNTVGVNPMWSNYSNNDKNEPAQQLARRSGVHMAVDLGVYDWVNTDMVSEGGNREFNGKGVMIAVEDTECRKRNPEYTKEQVEEEYKRIWNLKQIIWIPQPLVEDDDVRLGPIDKLEDGTLVWPASFAAHADEYCRFVGEDTILLTEVTEEEAASNPVDAENKRRIDAAYEILKNTVLPDGRPLNIIRIPSPKHMHCREKQEDPMVQGWKQFFDEIGGSAFDGTPWPEGDYCLLTSCSYGNFLICNDVVLTQKYWREGLDPAIREKDEQALAVFKQVFPDRTIIPIDSYELNLYGGGVHCWTKNVFI
;
A
#
# COMPACT_ATOMS: atom_id res chain seq x y z
N MET A 1 -5.20 8.01 17.44
CA MET A 1 -6.55 7.53 17.85
C MET A 1 -7.48 7.37 16.66
N ALA A 2 -7.49 8.27 15.68
CA ALA A 2 -8.28 8.15 14.43
C ALA A 2 -7.93 6.89 13.61
N MET A 3 -6.67 6.51 13.51
CA MET A 3 -6.24 5.31 12.76
C MET A 3 -6.89 3.98 13.18
N ALA A 4 -7.33 3.87 14.43
CA ALA A 4 -8.02 2.66 14.88
C ALA A 4 -9.45 2.59 14.32
N ASP A 5 -10.08 3.75 14.13
CA ASP A 5 -11.48 3.85 13.78
C ASP A 5 -11.75 3.45 12.32
N ASP A 6 -10.92 3.92 11.39
CA ASP A 6 -11.12 3.66 9.97
C ASP A 6 -10.73 2.23 9.56
N ARG A 7 -9.78 1.61 10.26
CA ARG A 7 -9.36 0.22 9.98
C ARG A 7 -10.47 -0.81 10.19
N PHE A 8 -11.35 -0.61 11.17
CA PHE A 8 -12.41 -1.55 11.47
C PHE A 8 -13.59 -1.44 10.50
N TRP A 9 -13.82 -0.26 9.97
CA TRP A 9 -14.95 -0.02 9.09
C TRP A 9 -14.85 -0.79 7.78
N TRP A 10 -13.68 -0.84 7.16
CA TRP A 10 -13.49 -1.58 5.92
C TRP A 10 -13.30 -3.09 6.16
N MET A 11 -12.78 -3.51 7.32
CA MET A 11 -12.70 -4.94 7.66
C MET A 11 -14.10 -5.58 7.71
N SER A 12 -15.10 -4.87 8.23
CA SER A 12 -16.48 -5.35 8.22
C SER A 12 -17.03 -5.57 6.80
N SER A 13 -16.52 -4.82 5.81
CA SER A 13 -16.89 -4.99 4.40
C SER A 13 -16.35 -6.26 3.75
N LEU A 14 -15.37 -6.93 4.38
CA LEU A 14 -14.84 -8.22 3.93
C LEU A 14 -15.51 -9.41 4.61
N MET A 15 -16.32 -9.18 5.65
CA MET A 15 -17.01 -10.25 6.38
C MET A 15 -17.96 -11.01 5.44
N GLY A 16 -17.88 -12.34 5.49
CA GLY A 16 -18.61 -13.21 4.56
C GLY A 16 -17.96 -13.40 3.19
N HIS A 17 -16.91 -12.63 2.85
CA HIS A 17 -16.20 -12.71 1.56
C HIS A 17 -14.79 -13.30 1.70
N ALA A 18 -14.15 -13.15 2.85
CA ALA A 18 -12.81 -13.68 3.11
C ALA A 18 -12.59 -13.88 4.62
N ASN A 19 -11.63 -14.75 4.97
CA ASN A 19 -11.06 -14.75 6.31
C ASN A 19 -10.18 -13.50 6.48
N VAL A 20 -10.45 -12.72 7.51
CA VAL A 20 -9.70 -11.49 7.82
C VAL A 20 -8.79 -11.75 9.01
N HIS A 21 -7.48 -11.70 8.77
CA HIS A 21 -6.47 -11.86 9.80
C HIS A 21 -5.94 -10.49 10.21
N VAL A 22 -6.08 -10.15 11.50
CA VAL A 22 -5.69 -8.85 12.05
C VAL A 22 -4.44 -9.02 12.91
N ASN A 23 -3.36 -8.33 12.53
CA ASN A 23 -2.19 -8.22 13.39
C ASN A 23 -2.40 -7.13 14.44
N CYS A 24 -2.32 -7.50 15.72
CA CYS A 24 -2.50 -6.61 16.85
C CYS A 24 -1.19 -6.25 17.56
N GLY A 25 -0.03 -6.58 16.97
CA GLY A 25 1.27 -6.52 17.63
C GLY A 25 1.92 -5.16 17.71
N CYS A 26 1.71 -4.28 16.75
CA CYS A 26 2.45 -3.03 16.72
C CYS A 26 1.59 -1.79 16.98
N GLY A 27 1.91 -1.07 18.03
CA GLY A 27 1.46 0.31 18.29
C GLY A 27 -0.05 0.51 18.51
N THR A 28 -0.90 -0.32 17.94
CA THR A 28 -2.30 -0.42 18.31
C THR A 28 -2.39 -1.58 19.28
N SER A 29 -2.52 -1.29 20.55
CA SER A 29 -2.69 -2.37 21.51
C SER A 29 -3.94 -3.16 21.09
N LEU A 30 -3.85 -4.49 21.18
CA LEU A 30 -5.00 -5.36 21.07
C LEU A 30 -6.18 -4.83 21.89
N GLU A 31 -5.88 -4.29 23.08
CA GLU A 31 -6.81 -3.64 23.98
C GLU A 31 -7.53 -2.44 23.35
N ALA A 32 -6.84 -1.60 22.55
CA ALA A 32 -7.47 -0.48 21.85
C ALA A 32 -8.40 -0.97 20.72
N CYS A 33 -7.98 -2.00 19.99
CA CYS A 33 -8.83 -2.66 19.00
C CYS A 33 -10.08 -3.25 19.63
N MET A 34 -9.91 -3.99 20.72
CA MET A 34 -11.02 -4.61 21.46
C MET A 34 -11.94 -3.57 22.07
N ALA A 35 -11.38 -2.50 22.68
CA ALA A 35 -12.17 -1.42 23.26
C ALA A 35 -13.01 -0.70 22.20
N ARG A 36 -12.49 -0.54 20.98
CA ARG A 36 -13.23 0.06 19.87
C ARG A 36 -14.37 -0.86 19.41
N LEU A 37 -14.09 -2.11 19.17
CA LEU A 37 -15.11 -3.10 18.78
C LEU A 37 -16.21 -3.19 19.85
N ALA A 38 -15.85 -3.22 21.13
CA ALA A 38 -16.80 -3.19 22.24
C ALA A 38 -17.63 -1.89 22.23
N SER A 39 -17.06 -0.75 21.90
CA SER A 39 -17.78 0.52 21.82
C SER A 39 -18.82 0.56 20.69
N GLU A 40 -18.63 -0.26 19.67
CA GLU A 40 -19.58 -0.45 18.56
C GLU A 40 -20.58 -1.57 18.83
N GLY A 41 -20.53 -2.16 20.02
CA GLY A 41 -21.49 -3.16 20.49
C GLY A 41 -21.12 -4.59 20.11
N PHE A 42 -19.87 -4.85 19.72
CA PHE A 42 -19.36 -6.20 19.56
C PHE A 42 -18.88 -6.76 20.89
N ASP A 43 -19.28 -7.99 21.20
CA ASP A 43 -18.78 -8.71 22.38
C ASP A 43 -17.41 -9.32 22.03
N VAL A 44 -16.34 -8.64 22.42
CA VAL A 44 -14.96 -9.05 22.10
C VAL A 44 -14.32 -9.63 23.35
N MET A 45 -14.12 -10.92 23.36
CA MET A 45 -13.31 -11.57 24.39
C MET A 45 -11.80 -11.36 24.09
N ASP A 46 -11.00 -11.19 25.16
CA ASP A 46 -9.55 -11.05 25.04
C ASP A 46 -8.94 -12.20 24.22
N PRO A 47 -8.47 -11.98 23.01
CA PRO A 47 -7.94 -13.02 22.14
C PRO A 47 -6.62 -13.59 22.64
N LEU A 48 -6.07 -13.16 23.85
CA LEU A 48 -5.11 -13.83 24.14
C LEU A 48 -3.93 -13.75 24.70
N VAL A 49 -3.84 -14.12 25.29
CA VAL A 49 -2.84 -14.96 25.93
C VAL A 49 -2.33 -16.15 25.06
N THR A 50 -2.92 -16.45 23.92
CA THR A 50 -2.63 -17.71 23.18
C THR A 50 -2.29 -17.62 21.69
N GLY A 51 -1.98 -16.43 21.15
CA GLY A 51 -1.48 -16.32 19.77
C GLY A 51 -2.53 -16.11 18.69
N VAL A 52 -3.38 -17.05 18.39
CA VAL A 52 -4.44 -16.94 17.39
C VAL A 52 -5.77 -17.34 18.01
N ARG A 53 -6.79 -16.53 17.79
CA ARG A 53 -8.15 -16.89 18.18
C ARG A 53 -9.17 -16.50 17.12
N ASN A 54 -10.03 -17.45 16.80
CA ASN A 54 -11.22 -17.20 16.02
C ASN A 54 -12.32 -16.68 16.95
N VAL A 55 -12.90 -15.55 16.63
CA VAL A 55 -14.13 -15.10 17.28
C VAL A 55 -15.29 -15.79 16.59
N SER A 56 -15.97 -16.70 17.30
CA SER A 56 -17.11 -17.41 16.72
C SER A 56 -18.32 -16.50 16.59
N ALA A 57 -19.23 -16.84 15.68
CA ALA A 57 -20.52 -16.16 15.56
C ALA A 57 -21.33 -16.24 16.86
N GLU A 58 -21.16 -17.31 17.65
CA GLU A 58 -21.81 -17.52 18.92
C GLU A 58 -21.22 -16.58 20.00
N GLU A 59 -19.89 -16.38 20.03
CA GLU A 59 -19.21 -15.47 20.96
C GLU A 59 -19.50 -14.00 20.65
N SER A 60 -19.77 -13.66 19.40
CA SER A 60 -20.09 -12.30 18.95
C SER A 60 -21.59 -11.99 18.92
N ASP A 61 -22.44 -12.93 19.39
CA ASP A 61 -23.91 -12.83 19.29
C ASP A 61 -24.39 -12.54 17.85
N GLY A 62 -23.70 -13.16 16.88
CA GLY A 62 -23.96 -12.95 15.45
C GLY A 62 -23.49 -11.61 14.87
N LYS A 63 -22.79 -10.78 15.67
CA LYS A 63 -22.26 -9.49 15.22
C LYS A 63 -20.88 -9.61 14.58
N PHE A 64 -20.12 -10.64 14.99
CA PHE A 64 -18.86 -10.98 14.36
C PHE A 64 -19.02 -12.26 13.57
N ASP A 65 -18.66 -12.19 12.31
CA ASP A 65 -18.59 -13.37 11.48
C ASP A 65 -17.37 -14.22 11.91
N PRO A 66 -17.46 -15.59 11.87
CA PRO A 66 -16.34 -16.48 12.17
C PRO A 66 -15.09 -16.28 11.29
N TYR A 67 -15.13 -15.32 10.37
CA TYR A 67 -14.06 -15.01 9.43
C TYR A 67 -12.98 -14.05 9.96
N ILE A 68 -13.12 -13.47 11.17
CA ILE A 68 -12.10 -12.58 11.72
C ILE A 68 -11.21 -13.34 12.71
N HIS A 69 -9.92 -13.33 12.44
CA HIS A 69 -8.88 -14.00 13.23
C HIS A 69 -7.86 -12.97 13.71
N PHE A 70 -7.69 -12.85 15.02
CA PHE A 70 -6.71 -11.92 15.60
C PHE A 70 -5.39 -12.66 15.88
N HIS A 71 -4.29 -12.04 15.48
CA HIS A 71 -2.93 -12.52 15.75
C HIS A 71 -2.18 -11.50 16.57
N LYS A 72 -1.39 -11.96 17.52
CA LYS A 72 -0.47 -11.12 18.28
C LYS A 72 0.95 -11.50 17.92
N PHE A 73 1.62 -10.63 17.18
CA PHE A 73 3.04 -10.74 16.90
C PHE A 73 3.75 -9.53 17.51
N ASP A 74 4.88 -9.77 18.18
CA ASP A 74 5.72 -8.70 18.73
C ASP A 74 6.58 -8.12 17.60
N ASP A 75 5.92 -7.43 16.64
CA ASP A 75 6.61 -6.83 15.52
C ASP A 75 6.22 -5.37 15.26
N TRP A 76 7.07 -4.72 14.48
CA TRP A 76 6.92 -3.38 14.00
C TRP A 76 6.44 -3.40 12.55
N GLY A 77 5.20 -3.65 12.28
CA GLY A 77 4.68 -3.62 10.93
C GLY A 77 3.46 -2.71 10.80
N VAL A 78 3.64 -1.47 10.41
CA VAL A 78 2.51 -0.58 10.11
C VAL A 78 1.89 -0.94 8.77
N SER A 79 2.70 -1.34 7.79
CA SER A 79 2.26 -1.67 6.42
C SER A 79 2.39 -3.16 6.15
N ILE A 80 1.35 -3.93 6.50
CA ILE A 80 1.32 -5.38 6.29
C ILE A 80 1.48 -5.78 4.82
N ARG A 81 1.15 -4.90 3.88
CA ARG A 81 1.38 -5.10 2.45
C ARG A 81 2.84 -5.35 2.17
N ASP A 82 3.73 -4.63 2.82
CA ASP A 82 5.14 -4.54 2.48
C ASP A 82 5.99 -5.59 3.19
N ASN A 83 5.82 -5.74 4.49
CA ASN A 83 6.56 -6.71 5.30
C ASN A 83 5.78 -7.97 5.68
N GLY A 84 4.49 -8.06 5.32
CA GLY A 84 3.64 -9.20 5.62
C GLY A 84 3.95 -10.45 4.78
N PRO A 85 3.19 -11.54 4.98
CA PRO A 85 3.45 -12.83 4.35
C PRO A 85 3.39 -12.73 2.82
N ASN A 86 4.43 -13.21 2.15
CA ASN A 86 4.43 -13.38 0.70
C ASN A 86 4.32 -14.87 0.39
N VAL A 87 3.19 -15.31 -0.14
CA VAL A 87 2.92 -16.71 -0.41
C VAL A 87 2.65 -16.89 -1.90
N MET A 88 3.36 -17.84 -2.50
CA MET A 88 3.07 -18.35 -3.83
C MET A 88 2.32 -19.67 -3.73
N ILE A 89 1.47 -19.93 -4.70
CA ILE A 89 0.74 -21.18 -4.85
C ILE A 89 0.98 -21.75 -6.26
N ASP A 90 1.22 -23.05 -6.35
CA ASP A 90 1.34 -23.72 -7.64
C ASP A 90 -0.01 -24.27 -8.14
N GLY A 91 0.01 -24.90 -9.34
CA GLY A 91 -1.21 -25.47 -9.95
C GLY A 91 -1.75 -26.71 -9.22
N GLU A 92 -1.01 -27.26 -8.27
CA GLU A 92 -1.39 -28.42 -7.44
C GLU A 92 -1.90 -28.00 -6.06
N GLY A 93 -1.78 -26.71 -5.74
CA GLY A 93 -2.18 -26.15 -4.43
C GLY A 93 -1.07 -26.16 -3.38
N ASN A 94 0.19 -26.49 -3.75
CA ASN A 94 1.31 -26.38 -2.82
C ASN A 94 1.69 -24.93 -2.62
N THR A 95 2.01 -24.57 -1.39
CA THR A 95 2.34 -23.17 -1.01
C THR A 95 3.83 -23.05 -0.66
N VAL A 96 4.42 -21.94 -1.08
CA VAL A 96 5.80 -21.56 -0.76
C VAL A 96 5.82 -20.10 -0.34
N GLY A 97 6.40 -19.82 0.83
CA GLY A 97 6.64 -18.48 1.31
C GLY A 97 7.90 -17.87 0.67
N VAL A 98 7.86 -16.60 0.35
CA VAL A 98 9.04 -15.83 -0.08
C VAL A 98 9.33 -14.78 0.97
N ASN A 99 10.59 -14.72 1.42
CA ASN A 99 11.01 -13.91 2.55
C ASN A 99 12.09 -12.91 2.13
N PRO A 100 11.73 -11.75 1.54
CA PRO A 100 12.67 -10.69 1.24
C PRO A 100 13.14 -9.99 2.52
N MET A 101 14.22 -9.22 2.41
CA MET A 101 14.67 -8.34 3.47
C MET A 101 13.75 -7.13 3.60
N TRP A 102 13.76 -6.53 4.77
CA TRP A 102 13.03 -5.32 5.11
C TRP A 102 13.98 -4.24 5.62
N SER A 103 13.81 -3.00 5.19
CA SER A 103 14.65 -1.86 5.56
C SER A 103 13.86 -0.64 6.04
N ASN A 104 12.58 -0.82 6.35
CA ASN A 104 11.69 0.29 6.69
C ASN A 104 11.79 1.42 5.64
N TYR A 105 11.54 1.06 4.38
CA TYR A 105 11.59 1.97 3.22
C TYR A 105 12.94 2.67 3.03
N SER A 106 14.04 1.95 3.31
CA SER A 106 15.42 2.47 3.31
C SER A 106 15.72 3.52 4.39
N ASN A 107 14.88 3.60 5.42
CA ASN A 107 15.17 4.44 6.58
C ASN A 107 16.18 3.79 7.54
N ASN A 108 16.30 2.45 7.51
CA ASN A 108 17.15 1.68 8.39
C ASN A 108 18.00 0.65 7.63
N ASP A 109 19.13 0.26 8.23
CA ASP A 109 19.88 -0.90 7.73
C ASP A 109 19.03 -2.17 7.87
N LYS A 110 18.87 -2.90 6.75
CA LYS A 110 18.13 -4.18 6.70
C LYS A 110 18.61 -5.22 7.72
N ASN A 111 19.84 -5.09 8.23
CA ASN A 111 20.43 -6.01 9.19
C ASN A 111 20.19 -5.62 10.66
N GLU A 112 19.59 -4.47 10.92
CA GLU A 112 19.22 -4.07 12.28
C GLU A 112 18.24 -5.07 12.92
N PRO A 113 18.37 -5.35 14.25
CA PRO A 113 17.50 -6.30 14.92
C PRO A 113 16.01 -6.01 14.77
N ALA A 114 15.59 -4.74 14.79
CA ALA A 114 14.21 -4.34 14.61
C ALA A 114 13.70 -4.69 13.20
N GLN A 115 14.50 -4.49 12.15
CA GLN A 115 14.13 -4.83 10.78
C GLN A 115 14.07 -6.34 10.57
N GLN A 116 14.97 -7.10 11.20
CA GLN A 116 14.91 -8.56 11.19
C GLN A 116 13.68 -9.09 11.94
N LEU A 117 13.26 -8.43 13.02
CA LEU A 117 12.04 -8.79 13.73
C LEU A 117 10.79 -8.51 12.86
N ALA A 118 10.68 -7.33 12.26
CA ALA A 118 9.59 -6.96 11.36
C ALA A 118 9.49 -7.92 10.16
N ARG A 119 10.61 -8.31 9.58
CA ARG A 119 10.66 -9.33 8.51
C ARG A 119 10.09 -10.68 8.96
N ARG A 120 10.36 -11.10 10.19
CA ARG A 120 9.89 -12.39 10.73
C ARG A 120 8.39 -12.45 10.94
N SER A 121 7.72 -11.32 11.10
CA SER A 121 6.27 -11.30 11.30
C SER A 121 5.53 -11.90 10.10
N GLY A 122 5.94 -11.54 8.88
CA GLY A 122 5.40 -12.15 7.66
C GLY A 122 5.59 -13.66 7.61
N VAL A 123 6.75 -14.16 8.07
CA VAL A 123 7.03 -15.60 8.18
C VAL A 123 6.12 -16.26 9.21
N HIS A 124 6.01 -15.68 10.41
CA HIS A 124 5.17 -16.23 11.46
C HIS A 124 3.69 -16.31 11.05
N MET A 125 3.16 -15.24 10.44
CA MET A 125 1.79 -15.24 9.93
C MET A 125 1.57 -16.34 8.89
N ALA A 126 2.50 -16.53 7.96
CA ALA A 126 2.37 -17.56 6.94
C ALA A 126 2.47 -18.97 7.53
N VAL A 127 3.33 -19.18 8.53
CA VAL A 127 3.43 -20.46 9.26
C VAL A 127 2.11 -20.77 9.98
N ASP A 128 1.47 -19.79 10.60
CA ASP A 128 0.16 -19.96 11.23
C ASP A 128 -0.95 -20.31 10.21
N LEU A 129 -0.74 -19.91 8.94
CA LEU A 129 -1.61 -20.25 7.82
C LEU A 129 -1.21 -21.56 7.11
N GLY A 130 -0.23 -22.30 7.63
CA GLY A 130 0.15 -23.62 7.10
C GLY A 130 1.26 -23.58 6.05
N VAL A 131 1.95 -22.46 5.86
CA VAL A 131 3.07 -22.34 4.90
C VAL A 131 4.38 -22.66 5.58
N TYR A 132 5.02 -23.75 5.22
CA TYR A 132 6.24 -24.24 5.87
C TYR A 132 7.48 -24.24 4.98
N ASP A 133 7.32 -24.16 3.67
CA ASP A 133 8.41 -24.08 2.71
C ASP A 133 8.74 -22.63 2.35
N TRP A 134 10.06 -22.29 2.30
CA TRP A 134 10.49 -20.90 2.18
C TRP A 134 11.63 -20.72 1.18
N VAL A 135 11.51 -19.64 0.41
CA VAL A 135 12.61 -19.07 -0.38
C VAL A 135 13.06 -17.77 0.26
N ASN A 136 14.34 -17.70 0.62
CA ASN A 136 14.95 -16.52 1.22
C ASN A 136 15.77 -15.75 0.18
N THR A 137 15.90 -14.44 0.39
CA THR A 137 16.77 -13.56 -0.38
C THR A 137 17.35 -12.46 0.52
N ASP A 138 18.49 -11.92 0.12
CA ASP A 138 19.11 -10.75 0.77
C ASP A 138 18.66 -9.41 0.15
N MET A 139 17.82 -9.48 -0.89
CA MET A 139 17.23 -8.30 -1.53
C MET A 139 16.11 -7.75 -0.65
N VAL A 140 16.10 -6.41 -0.51
CA VAL A 140 14.98 -5.67 0.07
C VAL A 140 13.90 -5.57 -0.99
N SER A 141 12.65 -5.89 -0.64
CA SER A 141 11.53 -5.73 -1.56
C SER A 141 10.21 -5.63 -0.81
N GLU A 142 9.37 -4.70 -1.24
CA GLU A 142 8.12 -4.32 -0.58
C GLU A 142 6.91 -4.74 -1.42
N GLY A 143 5.86 -5.22 -0.74
CA GLY A 143 4.69 -5.77 -1.42
C GLY A 143 3.93 -4.78 -2.29
N GLY A 144 3.88 -3.51 -1.91
CA GLY A 144 3.21 -2.45 -2.67
C GLY A 144 3.92 -2.10 -3.98
N ASN A 145 5.24 -2.38 -4.05
CA ASN A 145 5.97 -2.15 -5.30
C ASN A 145 5.97 -3.35 -6.26
N ARG A 146 5.28 -4.43 -5.92
CA ARG A 146 5.24 -5.66 -6.73
C ARG A 146 3.82 -5.98 -7.16
N GLU A 147 3.53 -5.79 -8.43
CA GLU A 147 2.27 -6.20 -9.04
C GLU A 147 2.46 -7.44 -9.89
N PHE A 148 1.75 -8.52 -9.56
CA PHE A 148 1.83 -9.80 -10.26
C PHE A 148 0.57 -10.10 -11.06
N ASN A 149 0.74 -10.61 -12.28
CA ASN A 149 -0.39 -11.08 -13.09
C ASN A 149 -0.79 -12.55 -12.84
N GLY A 150 -0.12 -13.26 -11.93
CA GLY A 150 -0.35 -14.68 -11.67
C GLY A 150 0.14 -15.65 -12.77
N LYS A 151 0.81 -15.15 -13.83
CA LYS A 151 1.32 -15.95 -14.98
C LYS A 151 2.83 -15.79 -15.19
N GLY A 152 3.52 -15.35 -14.14
CA GLY A 152 4.98 -15.15 -14.14
C GLY A 152 5.43 -13.81 -14.69
N VAL A 153 4.57 -12.80 -14.66
CA VAL A 153 4.94 -11.41 -14.98
C VAL A 153 4.75 -10.54 -13.75
N MET A 154 5.72 -9.67 -13.49
CA MET A 154 5.70 -8.68 -12.43
C MET A 154 5.89 -7.28 -13.02
N ILE A 155 5.20 -6.28 -12.48
CA ILE A 155 5.50 -4.85 -12.64
C ILE A 155 6.13 -4.35 -11.34
N ALA A 156 7.15 -3.50 -11.45
CA ALA A 156 7.72 -2.80 -10.30
C ALA A 156 8.31 -1.45 -10.73
N VAL A 157 8.38 -0.49 -9.79
CA VAL A 157 9.10 0.77 -9.98
C VAL A 157 10.61 0.51 -9.89
N GLU A 158 11.31 0.77 -10.99
CA GLU A 158 12.76 0.54 -11.10
C GLU A 158 13.54 1.38 -10.09
N ASP A 159 13.20 2.66 -9.98
CA ASP A 159 13.87 3.58 -9.05
C ASP A 159 13.82 3.07 -7.61
N THR A 160 12.67 2.53 -7.21
CA THR A 160 12.46 1.98 -5.88
C THR A 160 13.28 0.71 -5.67
N GLU A 161 13.07 -0.32 -6.49
CA GLU A 161 13.72 -1.62 -6.27
C GLU A 161 15.23 -1.57 -6.45
N CYS A 162 15.72 -0.89 -7.52
CA CYS A 162 17.13 -0.96 -7.86
C CYS A 162 17.97 0.12 -7.20
N ARG A 163 17.46 1.37 -7.07
CA ARG A 163 18.25 2.48 -6.57
C ARG A 163 18.04 2.78 -5.09
N LYS A 164 16.79 2.71 -4.62
CA LYS A 164 16.47 3.04 -3.23
C LYS A 164 16.63 1.86 -2.29
N ARG A 165 16.22 0.65 -2.71
CA ARG A 165 16.18 -0.54 -1.84
C ARG A 165 17.43 -1.42 -1.95
N ASN A 166 17.99 -1.54 -3.16
CA ASN A 166 19.11 -2.45 -3.43
C ASN A 166 20.25 -1.75 -4.18
N PRO A 167 20.76 -0.60 -3.69
CA PRO A 167 21.80 0.19 -4.39
C PRO A 167 23.14 -0.55 -4.52
N GLU A 168 23.38 -1.59 -3.74
CA GLU A 168 24.58 -2.42 -3.81
C GLU A 168 24.58 -3.43 -4.96
N TYR A 169 23.44 -3.62 -5.66
CA TYR A 169 23.29 -4.56 -6.77
C TYR A 169 23.02 -3.83 -8.09
N THR A 170 23.44 -4.45 -9.20
CA THR A 170 23.01 -3.97 -10.52
C THR A 170 21.55 -4.35 -10.80
N LYS A 171 20.89 -3.65 -11.72
CA LYS A 171 19.54 -3.97 -12.15
C LYS A 171 19.41 -5.42 -12.61
N GLU A 172 20.41 -5.92 -13.36
CA GLU A 172 20.45 -7.30 -13.85
C GLU A 172 20.50 -8.30 -12.69
N GLN A 173 21.27 -8.01 -11.63
CA GLN A 173 21.33 -8.85 -10.44
C GLN A 173 20.00 -8.87 -9.69
N VAL A 174 19.34 -7.70 -9.55
CA VAL A 174 18.00 -7.62 -8.95
C VAL A 174 16.99 -8.41 -9.79
N GLU A 175 17.03 -8.26 -11.11
CA GLU A 175 16.13 -8.95 -12.02
C GLU A 175 16.33 -10.47 -12.00
N GLU A 176 17.58 -10.95 -11.98
CA GLU A 176 17.89 -12.38 -11.89
C GLU A 176 17.38 -12.98 -10.58
N GLU A 177 17.64 -12.32 -9.47
CA GLU A 177 17.20 -12.77 -8.15
C GLU A 177 15.67 -12.77 -8.04
N TYR A 178 15.00 -11.73 -8.52
CA TYR A 178 13.53 -11.66 -8.50
C TYR A 178 12.89 -12.72 -9.39
N LYS A 179 13.46 -13.01 -10.56
CA LYS A 179 13.03 -14.13 -11.40
C LYS A 179 13.17 -15.46 -10.67
N ARG A 180 14.23 -15.63 -9.90
CA ARG A 180 14.47 -16.84 -9.10
C ARG A 180 13.45 -17.00 -7.97
N ILE A 181 13.28 -15.97 -7.13
CA ILE A 181 12.48 -16.08 -5.89
C ILE A 181 10.98 -16.05 -6.15
N TRP A 182 10.53 -15.37 -7.22
CA TRP A 182 9.11 -15.25 -7.59
C TRP A 182 8.73 -16.14 -8.77
N ASN A 183 9.63 -16.97 -9.27
CA ASN A 183 9.43 -17.82 -10.45
C ASN A 183 8.91 -17.03 -11.66
N LEU A 184 9.55 -15.90 -11.98
CA LEU A 184 9.11 -14.99 -13.03
C LEU A 184 9.74 -15.32 -14.39
N LYS A 185 8.95 -15.07 -15.43
CA LYS A 185 9.38 -15.09 -16.83
C LYS A 185 9.78 -13.69 -17.31
N GLN A 186 9.13 -12.66 -16.77
CA GLN A 186 9.32 -11.27 -17.19
C GLN A 186 9.10 -10.31 -16.01
N ILE A 187 9.91 -9.25 -15.96
CA ILE A 187 9.69 -8.09 -15.12
C ILE A 187 9.53 -6.88 -16.03
N ILE A 188 8.48 -6.10 -15.79
CA ILE A 188 8.21 -4.86 -16.48
C ILE A 188 8.60 -3.73 -15.52
N TRP A 189 9.68 -3.05 -15.83
CA TRP A 189 10.18 -1.97 -15.03
C TRP A 189 9.53 -0.65 -15.46
N ILE A 190 8.72 -0.05 -14.58
CA ILE A 190 8.21 1.31 -14.73
C ILE A 190 9.14 2.27 -14.00
N PRO A 191 9.43 3.48 -14.56
CA PRO A 191 10.63 4.22 -14.13
C PRO A 191 10.55 4.81 -12.72
N GLN A 192 9.45 5.46 -12.37
CA GLN A 192 9.32 6.33 -11.19
C GLN A 192 7.95 6.19 -10.53
N PRO A 193 7.85 6.39 -9.18
CA PRO A 193 6.58 6.44 -8.46
C PRO A 193 5.83 7.75 -8.74
N LEU A 194 4.62 7.93 -8.16
CA LEU A 194 3.97 9.23 -8.08
C LEU A 194 4.77 10.19 -7.18
N VAL A 195 4.60 11.48 -7.37
CA VAL A 195 5.34 12.52 -6.65
C VAL A 195 4.98 12.54 -5.16
N GLU A 196 3.69 12.44 -4.85
CA GLU A 196 3.16 12.43 -3.48
C GLU A 196 3.45 11.14 -2.70
N ASP A 197 3.83 10.08 -3.39
CA ASP A 197 4.27 8.80 -2.81
C ASP A 197 5.80 8.65 -2.82
N ASP A 198 6.52 9.60 -3.37
CA ASP A 198 7.99 9.57 -3.41
C ASP A 198 8.58 9.92 -2.03
N ASP A 199 9.88 9.75 -1.90
CA ASP A 199 10.59 9.95 -0.63
C ASP A 199 10.48 11.40 -0.13
N VAL A 200 9.80 11.61 0.98
CA VAL A 200 9.63 12.92 1.62
C VAL A 200 10.96 13.65 1.86
N ARG A 201 12.05 12.91 2.02
CA ARG A 201 13.39 13.48 2.22
C ARG A 201 13.97 14.14 0.97
N LEU A 202 13.37 13.94 -0.20
CA LEU A 202 13.78 14.64 -1.44
C LEU A 202 13.49 16.14 -1.37
N GLY A 203 12.48 16.55 -0.59
CA GLY A 203 12.10 17.94 -0.40
C GLY A 203 10.63 18.23 -0.70
N PRO A 204 10.20 19.49 -0.56
CA PRO A 204 8.84 19.87 -0.85
C PRO A 204 8.51 19.73 -2.34
N ILE A 205 7.28 19.32 -2.62
CA ILE A 205 6.80 19.03 -3.99
C ILE A 205 5.96 20.17 -4.59
N ASP A 206 5.48 21.08 -3.75
CA ASP A 206 4.68 22.22 -4.19
C ASP A 206 4.81 23.36 -3.17
N LYS A 207 4.21 24.50 -3.52
CA LYS A 207 4.12 25.70 -2.67
C LYS A 207 2.77 26.37 -2.86
N LEU A 208 2.03 26.51 -1.77
CA LEU A 208 0.74 27.19 -1.76
C LEU A 208 0.87 28.69 -1.98
N GLU A 209 -0.24 29.37 -2.32
CA GLU A 209 -0.30 30.81 -2.58
C GLU A 209 0.18 31.65 -1.37
N ASP A 210 -0.02 31.17 -0.14
CA ASP A 210 0.45 31.82 1.08
C ASP A 210 1.94 31.61 1.37
N GLY A 211 2.63 30.87 0.51
CA GLY A 211 4.05 30.54 0.63
C GLY A 211 4.36 29.30 1.41
N THR A 212 3.36 28.58 1.94
CA THR A 212 3.55 27.32 2.66
C THR A 212 4.09 26.24 1.72
N LEU A 213 5.17 25.58 2.11
CA LEU A 213 5.73 24.44 1.38
C LEU A 213 4.86 23.21 1.62
N VAL A 214 4.63 22.45 0.53
CA VAL A 214 3.87 21.21 0.55
C VAL A 214 4.82 20.03 0.39
N TRP A 215 4.69 19.07 1.29
CA TRP A 215 5.54 17.88 1.34
C TRP A 215 4.77 16.64 0.89
N PRO A 216 5.42 15.60 0.35
CA PRO A 216 4.76 14.33 0.11
C PRO A 216 4.37 13.66 1.44
N ALA A 217 3.32 12.85 1.42
CA ALA A 217 2.84 12.13 2.60
C ALA A 217 3.50 10.76 2.78
N SER A 218 4.51 10.41 1.97
CA SER A 218 5.04 9.05 1.89
C SER A 218 6.55 9.04 1.70
N PHE A 219 7.11 7.85 1.73
CA PHE A 219 8.45 7.48 1.29
C PHE A 219 8.45 6.06 0.67
N ALA A 220 7.26 5.52 0.44
CA ALA A 220 7.10 4.16 -0.07
C ALA A 220 7.55 4.04 -1.53
N ALA A 221 7.14 4.96 -2.37
CA ALA A 221 7.54 5.04 -3.78
C ALA A 221 7.11 3.78 -4.57
N HIS A 222 5.84 3.40 -4.47
CA HIS A 222 5.33 2.12 -4.93
C HIS A 222 4.53 2.18 -6.24
N ALA A 223 4.46 1.01 -6.91
CA ALA A 223 3.68 0.82 -8.12
C ALA A 223 2.18 0.79 -7.85
N ASP A 224 1.74 0.28 -6.71
CA ASP A 224 0.34 0.05 -6.38
C ASP A 224 -0.49 1.33 -6.21
N GLU A 225 0.17 2.48 -6.15
CA GLU A 225 -0.51 3.77 -6.16
C GLU A 225 -1.06 4.16 -7.54
N TYR A 226 -0.52 3.64 -8.64
CA TYR A 226 -0.95 4.12 -9.95
C TYR A 226 -0.99 3.09 -11.08
N CYS A 227 -0.41 1.89 -10.88
CA CYS A 227 -0.28 0.87 -11.92
C CYS A 227 -0.56 -0.53 -11.35
N ARG A 228 -1.70 -1.13 -11.68
CA ARG A 228 -2.15 -2.39 -11.09
C ARG A 228 -2.59 -3.41 -12.15
N PHE A 229 -2.23 -4.67 -11.96
CA PHE A 229 -2.90 -5.75 -12.69
C PHE A 229 -4.34 -5.95 -12.20
N VAL A 230 -5.27 -6.01 -13.15
CA VAL A 230 -6.68 -6.32 -12.94
C VAL A 230 -7.11 -7.59 -13.69
N GLY A 231 -6.18 -8.18 -14.40
CA GLY A 231 -6.32 -9.44 -15.13
C GLY A 231 -4.94 -9.96 -15.55
N GLU A 232 -4.89 -11.11 -16.23
CA GLU A 232 -3.62 -11.73 -16.67
C GLU A 232 -2.84 -10.86 -17.66
N ASP A 233 -3.54 -10.06 -18.47
CA ASP A 233 -2.99 -9.19 -19.51
C ASP A 233 -3.53 -7.76 -19.44
N THR A 234 -4.28 -7.43 -18.40
CA THR A 234 -4.97 -6.13 -18.27
C THR A 234 -4.43 -5.35 -17.08
N ILE A 235 -4.08 -4.10 -17.34
CA ILE A 235 -3.55 -3.16 -16.37
C ILE A 235 -4.53 -1.99 -16.19
N LEU A 236 -4.75 -1.59 -14.95
CA LEU A 236 -5.35 -0.32 -14.60
C LEU A 236 -4.21 0.68 -14.34
N LEU A 237 -4.18 1.77 -15.10
CA LEU A 237 -3.14 2.80 -15.02
C LEU A 237 -3.79 4.17 -14.80
N THR A 238 -3.33 4.88 -13.77
CA THR A 238 -3.79 6.25 -13.49
C THR A 238 -3.56 7.18 -14.69
N GLU A 239 -4.43 8.17 -14.83
CA GLU A 239 -4.35 9.19 -15.85
C GLU A 239 -4.46 10.59 -15.24
N VAL A 240 -3.53 11.44 -15.59
CA VAL A 240 -3.58 12.89 -15.38
C VAL A 240 -3.84 13.52 -16.74
N THR A 241 -4.88 14.36 -16.84
CA THR A 241 -5.25 15.03 -18.08
C THR A 241 -4.30 16.19 -18.40
N GLU A 242 -4.29 16.66 -19.65
CA GLU A 242 -3.52 17.85 -20.05
C GLU A 242 -3.95 19.10 -19.27
N GLU A 243 -5.26 19.21 -18.96
CA GLU A 243 -5.81 20.33 -18.20
C GLU A 243 -5.31 20.34 -16.74
N GLU A 244 -5.29 19.17 -16.10
CA GLU A 244 -4.77 19.01 -14.74
C GLU A 244 -3.27 19.32 -14.69
N ALA A 245 -2.50 18.75 -15.60
CA ALA A 245 -1.07 19.02 -15.72
C ALA A 245 -0.74 20.49 -15.96
N ALA A 246 -1.59 21.20 -16.71
CA ALA A 246 -1.41 22.64 -16.97
C ALA A 246 -1.75 23.50 -15.74
N SER A 247 -2.53 22.98 -14.80
CA SER A 247 -3.02 23.73 -13.63
C SER A 247 -2.18 23.55 -12.35
N ASN A 248 -1.42 22.46 -12.26
CA ASN A 248 -0.67 22.12 -11.04
C ASN A 248 0.69 21.47 -11.36
N PRO A 249 1.80 21.88 -10.72
CA PRO A 249 3.13 21.34 -11.01
C PRO A 249 3.30 19.87 -10.59
N VAL A 250 2.60 19.41 -9.55
CA VAL A 250 2.62 17.99 -9.13
C VAL A 250 1.92 17.15 -10.20
N ASP A 251 0.75 17.58 -10.69
CA ASP A 251 0.06 16.90 -11.79
C ASP A 251 0.88 16.88 -13.07
N ALA A 252 1.61 17.96 -13.39
CA ALA A 252 2.50 17.99 -14.54
C ALA A 252 3.62 16.94 -14.44
N GLU A 253 4.25 16.82 -13.28
CA GLU A 253 5.29 15.82 -13.04
C GLU A 253 4.71 14.39 -12.96
N ASN A 254 3.56 14.20 -12.32
CA ASN A 254 2.86 12.92 -12.31
C ASN A 254 2.50 12.47 -13.72
N LYS A 255 1.96 13.38 -14.55
CA LYS A 255 1.68 13.09 -15.95
C LYS A 255 2.93 12.62 -16.68
N ARG A 256 4.06 13.31 -16.54
CA ARG A 256 5.33 12.91 -17.16
C ARG A 256 5.77 11.51 -16.73
N ARG A 257 5.66 11.19 -15.44
CA ARG A 257 6.02 9.86 -14.88
C ARG A 257 5.08 8.76 -15.37
N ILE A 258 3.78 9.02 -15.35
CA ILE A 258 2.75 8.07 -15.81
C ILE A 258 2.85 7.84 -17.33
N ASP A 259 3.09 8.88 -18.12
CA ASP A 259 3.25 8.76 -19.57
C ASP A 259 4.51 7.95 -19.92
N ALA A 260 5.60 8.11 -19.17
CA ALA A 260 6.79 7.27 -19.33
C ALA A 260 6.50 5.78 -19.02
N ALA A 261 5.73 5.51 -17.98
CA ALA A 261 5.26 4.15 -17.68
C ALA A 261 4.34 3.62 -18.78
N TYR A 262 3.38 4.42 -19.25
CA TYR A 262 2.47 4.07 -20.33
C TYR A 262 3.21 3.68 -21.62
N GLU A 263 4.25 4.43 -22.00
CA GLU A 263 5.06 4.13 -23.19
C GLU A 263 5.75 2.75 -23.09
N ILE A 264 6.19 2.35 -21.90
CA ILE A 264 6.76 1.02 -21.67
C ILE A 264 5.67 -0.05 -21.75
N LEU A 265 4.57 0.18 -21.03
CA LEU A 265 3.48 -0.81 -20.94
C LEU A 265 2.83 -1.09 -22.29
N LYS A 266 2.54 -0.07 -23.09
CA LYS A 266 1.90 -0.22 -24.41
C LYS A 266 2.76 -0.95 -25.43
N ASN A 267 4.10 -0.93 -25.25
CA ASN A 267 5.05 -1.62 -26.11
C ASN A 267 5.46 -3.00 -25.55
N THR A 268 4.95 -3.37 -24.37
CA THR A 268 5.26 -4.65 -23.75
C THR A 268 4.48 -5.78 -24.40
N VAL A 269 5.20 -6.85 -24.73
CA VAL A 269 4.63 -8.13 -25.15
C VAL A 269 4.85 -9.13 -24.03
N LEU A 270 3.79 -9.78 -23.61
CA LEU A 270 3.81 -10.81 -22.57
C LEU A 270 4.50 -12.09 -23.07
N PRO A 271 4.99 -12.96 -22.17
CA PRO A 271 5.67 -14.21 -22.56
C PRO A 271 4.86 -15.16 -23.46
N ASP A 272 3.55 -15.03 -23.46
CA ASP A 272 2.64 -15.79 -24.32
C ASP A 272 2.35 -15.12 -25.68
N GLY A 273 2.98 -13.96 -25.95
CA GLY A 273 2.85 -13.22 -27.20
C GLY A 273 1.69 -12.21 -27.23
N ARG A 274 0.88 -12.11 -26.18
CA ARG A 274 -0.21 -11.11 -26.09
C ARG A 274 0.34 -9.72 -25.73
N PRO A 275 -0.23 -8.63 -26.26
CA PRO A 275 0.02 -7.28 -25.76
C PRO A 275 -0.70 -7.08 -24.44
N LEU A 276 -0.29 -6.07 -23.67
CA LEU A 276 -1.05 -5.59 -22.52
C LEU A 276 -2.26 -4.78 -22.98
N ASN A 277 -3.39 -5.00 -22.30
CA ASN A 277 -4.56 -4.15 -22.36
C ASN A 277 -4.47 -3.11 -21.22
N ILE A 278 -4.49 -1.81 -21.55
CA ILE A 278 -4.33 -0.73 -20.58
C ILE A 278 -5.62 0.04 -20.45
N ILE A 279 -6.22 -0.01 -19.28
CA ILE A 279 -7.42 0.76 -18.92
C ILE A 279 -6.97 1.96 -18.09
N ARG A 280 -7.49 3.14 -18.40
CA ARG A 280 -7.15 4.37 -17.69
C ARG A 280 -8.17 4.65 -16.59
N ILE A 281 -7.67 5.11 -15.43
CA ILE A 281 -8.48 5.54 -14.29
C ILE A 281 -8.06 6.97 -13.91
N PRO A 282 -8.98 7.90 -13.60
CA PRO A 282 -8.59 9.27 -13.27
C PRO A 282 -7.69 9.32 -12.03
N SER A 283 -6.83 10.32 -11.94
CA SER A 283 -6.19 10.73 -10.70
C SER A 283 -7.22 11.38 -9.77
N PRO A 284 -7.18 11.16 -8.44
CA PRO A 284 -7.97 11.93 -7.49
C PRO A 284 -7.63 13.42 -7.53
N LYS A 285 -8.49 14.25 -6.97
CA LYS A 285 -8.14 15.64 -6.68
C LYS A 285 -7.18 15.72 -5.50
N HIS A 286 -6.23 16.64 -5.60
CA HIS A 286 -5.28 16.87 -4.53
C HIS A 286 -5.98 17.28 -3.23
N MET A 287 -5.62 16.65 -2.14
CA MET A 287 -6.09 16.96 -0.79
C MET A 287 -4.90 17.27 0.09
N HIS A 288 -4.89 18.49 0.62
CA HIS A 288 -3.82 18.94 1.52
C HIS A 288 -4.25 18.77 2.97
N CYS A 289 -3.31 18.34 3.81
CA CYS A 289 -3.47 18.32 5.25
C CYS A 289 -2.48 19.30 5.88
N ARG A 290 -2.95 20.13 6.82
CA ARG A 290 -2.10 21.03 7.62
C ARG A 290 -2.19 20.62 9.08
N GLU A 291 -1.07 20.23 9.62
CA GLU A 291 -0.97 19.78 10.99
C GLU A 291 0.04 20.61 11.78
N LYS A 292 -0.16 20.65 13.07
CA LYS A 292 0.73 21.35 13.99
C LYS A 292 2.01 20.56 14.22
N GLN A 293 3.09 21.28 14.57
CA GLN A 293 4.37 20.63 14.90
C GLN A 293 4.26 19.62 16.06
N GLU A 294 3.31 19.81 16.98
CA GLU A 294 3.08 18.93 18.12
C GLU A 294 2.29 17.66 17.78
N ASP A 295 1.73 17.57 16.57
CA ASP A 295 1.01 16.38 16.14
C ASP A 295 1.95 15.17 16.11
N PRO A 296 1.52 14.00 16.65
CA PRO A 296 2.37 12.81 16.69
C PRO A 296 2.85 12.33 15.31
N MET A 297 2.05 12.53 14.27
CA MET A 297 2.44 12.19 12.90
C MET A 297 3.58 13.11 12.44
N VAL A 298 3.41 14.42 12.63
CA VAL A 298 4.43 15.44 12.26
C VAL A 298 5.73 15.21 13.04
N GLN A 299 5.64 14.84 14.31
CA GLN A 299 6.81 14.48 15.12
C GLN A 299 7.51 13.22 14.58
N GLY A 300 6.75 12.26 14.08
CA GLY A 300 7.30 11.08 13.40
C GLY A 300 8.08 11.46 12.13
N TRP A 301 7.52 12.32 11.28
CA TRP A 301 8.21 12.84 10.09
C TRP A 301 9.46 13.64 10.47
N LYS A 302 9.35 14.49 11.48
CA LYS A 302 10.49 15.29 11.98
C LYS A 302 11.66 14.43 12.42
N GLN A 303 11.39 13.29 13.06
CA GLN A 303 12.44 12.38 13.48
C GLN A 303 13.29 11.91 12.29
N PHE A 304 12.68 11.55 11.16
CA PHE A 304 13.43 11.18 9.95
C PHE A 304 14.30 12.33 9.44
N PHE A 305 13.82 13.57 9.50
CA PHE A 305 14.60 14.74 9.12
C PHE A 305 15.75 15.00 10.09
N ASP A 306 15.54 14.85 11.39
CA ASP A 306 16.59 15.02 12.39
C ASP A 306 17.72 13.99 12.18
N GLU A 307 17.42 12.77 11.78
CA GLU A 307 18.39 11.72 11.46
C GLU A 307 19.28 12.06 10.25
N ILE A 308 18.79 12.86 9.30
CA ILE A 308 19.54 13.30 8.11
C ILE A 308 20.09 14.73 8.23
N GLY A 309 20.07 15.33 9.44
CA GLY A 309 20.66 16.64 9.71
C GLY A 309 19.68 17.82 9.65
N GLY A 310 18.38 17.58 9.74
CA GLY A 310 17.33 18.60 9.89
C GLY A 310 16.91 19.31 8.60
N SER A 311 17.37 18.83 7.44
CA SER A 311 17.01 19.37 6.12
C SER A 311 16.80 18.25 5.12
N ALA A 312 15.94 18.48 4.14
CA ALA A 312 15.76 17.58 3.01
C ALA A 312 17.04 17.49 2.15
N PHE A 313 17.11 16.51 1.25
CA PHE A 313 18.27 16.30 0.37
C PHE A 313 18.48 17.44 -0.64
N ASP A 314 17.46 18.22 -0.97
CA ASP A 314 17.55 19.44 -1.77
C ASP A 314 18.07 20.67 -0.98
N GLY A 315 18.28 20.51 0.33
CA GLY A 315 18.76 21.55 1.25
C GLY A 315 17.62 22.33 1.93
N THR A 316 16.35 22.05 1.64
CA THR A 316 15.22 22.71 2.29
C THR A 316 15.15 22.29 3.76
N PRO A 317 15.19 23.26 4.73
CA PRO A 317 15.10 22.94 6.13
C PRO A 317 13.69 22.48 6.51
N TRP A 318 13.59 21.71 7.58
CA TRP A 318 12.30 21.40 8.21
C TRP A 318 11.50 22.70 8.50
N PRO A 319 10.20 22.77 8.18
CA PRO A 319 9.42 23.98 8.38
C PRO A 319 9.23 24.33 9.86
N GLU A 320 9.35 25.64 10.19
CA GLU A 320 9.12 26.14 11.56
C GLU A 320 7.63 26.28 11.91
N GLY A 321 6.77 26.45 10.90
CA GLY A 321 5.31 26.60 11.04
C GLY A 321 4.56 25.27 10.94
N ASP A 322 3.27 25.36 10.63
CA ASP A 322 2.44 24.18 10.39
C ASP A 322 3.04 23.32 9.27
N TYR A 323 3.01 22.01 9.45
CA TYR A 323 3.42 21.07 8.43
C TYR A 323 2.29 20.86 7.43
N CYS A 324 2.54 21.13 6.16
CA CYS A 324 1.56 20.91 5.11
C CYS A 324 2.01 19.75 4.22
N LEU A 325 1.18 18.75 4.11
CA LEU A 325 1.44 17.61 3.22
C LEU A 325 0.36 17.47 2.15
N LEU A 326 0.74 16.95 0.99
CA LEU A 326 -0.17 16.42 0.00
C LEU A 326 -0.38 14.93 0.31
N THR A 327 -1.64 14.56 0.59
CA THR A 327 -1.98 13.17 0.91
C THR A 327 -1.76 12.29 -0.32
N SER A 328 -1.31 11.06 -0.11
CA SER A 328 -1.13 10.07 -1.18
C SER A 328 -2.48 9.44 -1.60
N CYS A 329 -3.46 10.29 -1.93
CA CYS A 329 -4.74 9.83 -2.44
C CYS A 329 -4.57 9.17 -3.80
N SER A 330 -5.09 7.95 -3.93
CA SER A 330 -4.96 7.16 -5.16
C SER A 330 -6.15 6.23 -5.34
N TYR A 331 -6.68 6.13 -6.54
CA TYR A 331 -7.62 5.06 -6.90
C TYR A 331 -6.89 3.76 -7.27
N GLY A 332 -5.57 3.77 -7.48
CA GLY A 332 -4.75 2.59 -7.71
C GLY A 332 -4.63 1.67 -6.48
N ASN A 333 -4.72 2.23 -5.30
CA ASN A 333 -4.49 1.50 -4.04
C ASN A 333 -5.74 0.73 -3.55
N PHE A 334 -6.41 0.01 -4.45
CA PHE A 334 -7.60 -0.82 -4.19
C PHE A 334 -7.24 -2.26 -3.82
N LEU A 335 -8.15 -2.97 -3.15
CA LEU A 335 -8.01 -4.38 -2.79
C LEU A 335 -8.97 -5.25 -3.58
N ILE A 336 -8.45 -6.26 -4.27
CA ILE A 336 -9.25 -7.35 -4.85
C ILE A 336 -9.30 -8.50 -3.82
N CYS A 337 -10.49 -8.92 -3.43
CA CYS A 337 -10.65 -10.01 -2.49
C CYS A 337 -11.88 -10.85 -2.86
N ASN A 338 -11.64 -12.05 -3.41
CA ASN A 338 -12.69 -12.96 -3.85
C ASN A 338 -13.73 -12.29 -4.77
N ASP A 339 -14.97 -12.18 -4.33
CA ASP A 339 -16.10 -11.60 -5.08
C ASP A 339 -16.31 -10.10 -4.83
N VAL A 340 -15.41 -9.45 -4.06
CA VAL A 340 -15.46 -8.02 -3.78
C VAL A 340 -14.21 -7.30 -4.25
N VAL A 341 -14.36 -6.00 -4.51
CA VAL A 341 -13.26 -5.05 -4.69
C VAL A 341 -13.50 -3.87 -3.78
N LEU A 342 -12.59 -3.65 -2.82
CA LEU A 342 -12.62 -2.45 -1.99
C LEU A 342 -11.88 -1.35 -2.72
N THR A 343 -12.59 -0.27 -3.06
CA THR A 343 -12.04 0.89 -3.76
C THR A 343 -12.01 2.09 -2.83
N GLN A 344 -11.23 3.09 -3.19
CA GLN A 344 -11.14 4.32 -2.42
C GLN A 344 -12.16 5.35 -2.92
N LYS A 345 -12.65 6.16 -2.02
CA LYS A 345 -13.37 7.40 -2.30
C LYS A 345 -12.93 8.48 -1.31
N TYR A 346 -13.05 9.73 -1.72
CA TYR A 346 -12.50 10.86 -0.97
C TYR A 346 -13.52 11.96 -0.68
N TRP A 347 -14.63 12.01 -1.42
CA TRP A 347 -15.62 13.05 -1.22
C TRP A 347 -16.45 12.79 0.05
N ARG A 348 -16.56 13.84 0.86
CA ARG A 348 -17.47 13.96 2.00
C ARG A 348 -18.33 15.20 1.84
N GLU A 349 -19.49 15.26 2.50
CA GLU A 349 -20.35 16.45 2.49
C GLU A 349 -19.56 17.69 2.97
N GLY A 350 -19.63 18.77 2.19
CA GLY A 350 -18.92 20.02 2.46
C GLY A 350 -17.58 20.17 1.73
N LEU A 351 -17.05 19.10 1.11
CA LEU A 351 -15.86 19.20 0.26
C LEU A 351 -16.22 19.65 -1.18
N ASP A 352 -15.19 20.00 -1.95
CA ASP A 352 -15.31 20.40 -3.36
C ASP A 352 -16.07 19.30 -4.15
N PRO A 353 -17.15 19.67 -4.87
CA PRO A 353 -17.87 18.74 -5.74
C PRO A 353 -17.00 18.04 -6.80
N ALA A 354 -15.91 18.66 -7.24
CA ALA A 354 -14.97 18.05 -8.19
C ALA A 354 -14.31 16.76 -7.66
N ILE A 355 -14.16 16.62 -6.34
CA ILE A 355 -13.69 15.37 -5.71
C ILE A 355 -14.72 14.27 -5.95
N ARG A 356 -16.03 14.59 -5.77
CA ARG A 356 -17.11 13.64 -6.00
C ARG A 356 -17.17 13.18 -7.47
N GLU A 357 -16.98 14.10 -8.40
CA GLU A 357 -16.97 13.78 -9.83
C GLU A 357 -15.84 12.78 -10.15
N LYS A 358 -14.66 12.94 -9.55
CA LYS A 358 -13.54 12.01 -9.70
C LYS A 358 -13.86 10.63 -9.09
N ASP A 359 -14.46 10.60 -7.90
CA ASP A 359 -14.90 9.34 -7.25
C ASP A 359 -15.91 8.60 -8.14
N GLU A 360 -16.89 9.30 -8.71
CA GLU A 360 -17.92 8.72 -9.59
C GLU A 360 -17.30 8.19 -10.90
N GLN A 361 -16.33 8.89 -11.49
CA GLN A 361 -15.58 8.45 -12.66
C GLN A 361 -14.77 7.18 -12.36
N ALA A 362 -14.02 7.18 -11.26
CA ALA A 362 -13.24 6.01 -10.82
C ALA A 362 -14.14 4.79 -10.56
N LEU A 363 -15.27 5.01 -9.87
CA LEU A 363 -16.25 3.95 -9.60
C LEU A 363 -16.83 3.36 -10.90
N ALA A 364 -17.07 4.19 -11.91
CA ALA A 364 -17.54 3.71 -13.22
C ALA A 364 -16.51 2.80 -13.89
N VAL A 365 -15.21 3.17 -13.82
CA VAL A 365 -14.12 2.32 -14.33
C VAL A 365 -14.06 0.99 -13.59
N PHE A 366 -14.12 0.99 -12.26
CA PHE A 366 -14.11 -0.25 -11.48
C PHE A 366 -15.27 -1.19 -11.82
N LYS A 367 -16.48 -0.68 -12.00
CA LYS A 367 -17.64 -1.46 -12.43
C LYS A 367 -17.47 -2.07 -13.82
N GLN A 368 -16.79 -1.36 -14.72
CA GLN A 368 -16.45 -1.87 -16.05
C GLN A 368 -15.38 -2.98 -15.99
N VAL A 369 -14.36 -2.79 -15.15
CA VAL A 369 -13.22 -3.70 -15.03
C VAL A 369 -13.61 -5.00 -14.29
N PHE A 370 -14.48 -4.90 -13.29
CA PHE A 370 -14.89 -6.01 -12.46
C PHE A 370 -16.42 -6.22 -12.50
N PRO A 371 -16.99 -6.59 -13.66
CA PRO A 371 -18.45 -6.71 -13.82
C PRO A 371 -19.09 -7.79 -12.92
N ASP A 372 -18.32 -8.81 -12.55
CA ASP A 372 -18.77 -9.95 -11.77
C ASP A 372 -18.45 -9.83 -10.27
N ARG A 373 -17.95 -8.66 -9.82
CA ARG A 373 -17.59 -8.43 -8.41
C ARG A 373 -18.40 -7.28 -7.80
N THR A 374 -18.61 -7.37 -6.51
CA THR A 374 -19.20 -6.29 -5.73
C THR A 374 -18.15 -5.20 -5.50
N ILE A 375 -18.40 -3.96 -5.96
CA ILE A 375 -17.51 -2.82 -5.75
C ILE A 375 -17.97 -2.05 -4.52
N ILE A 376 -17.10 -1.94 -3.53
CA ILE A 376 -17.37 -1.27 -2.25
C ILE A 376 -16.43 -0.07 -2.11
N PRO A 377 -16.93 1.16 -2.33
CA PRO A 377 -16.16 2.39 -2.12
C PRO A 377 -16.01 2.68 -0.62
N ILE A 378 -14.77 2.84 -0.18
CA ILE A 378 -14.40 3.12 1.21
C ILE A 378 -13.81 4.52 1.31
N ASP A 379 -14.24 5.27 2.31
CA ASP A 379 -13.58 6.51 2.68
C ASP A 379 -12.23 6.19 3.32
N SER A 380 -11.15 6.45 2.59
CA SER A 380 -9.78 6.06 2.97
C SER A 380 -8.86 7.25 3.20
N TYR A 381 -9.41 8.47 3.26
CA TYR A 381 -8.60 9.68 3.41
C TYR A 381 -7.63 9.62 4.60
N GLU A 382 -8.10 9.15 5.75
CA GLU A 382 -7.26 9.02 6.95
C GLU A 382 -6.11 8.00 6.79
N LEU A 383 -6.32 6.93 6.00
CA LEU A 383 -5.24 5.99 5.67
C LEU A 383 -4.15 6.67 4.82
N ASN A 384 -4.58 7.49 3.85
CA ASN A 384 -3.68 8.17 2.92
C ASN A 384 -2.87 9.31 3.56
N LEU A 385 -3.22 9.77 4.77
CA LEU A 385 -2.39 10.68 5.57
C LEU A 385 -1.08 10.02 6.04
N TYR A 386 -1.09 8.68 6.15
CA TYR A 386 0.06 7.89 6.62
C TYR A 386 0.75 7.10 5.50
N GLY A 387 0.48 7.47 4.26
CA GLY A 387 0.98 6.81 3.07
C GLY A 387 0.17 5.58 2.67
N GLY A 388 -0.36 5.58 1.45
CA GLY A 388 -1.12 4.50 0.86
C GLY A 388 -2.56 4.32 1.38
N GLY A 389 -3.33 3.52 0.67
CA GLY A 389 -4.74 3.26 0.95
C GLY A 389 -5.00 1.81 1.36
N VAL A 390 -6.18 1.31 0.99
CA VAL A 390 -6.67 -0.01 1.42
C VAL A 390 -5.70 -1.15 1.05
N HIS A 391 -5.05 -1.09 -0.11
CA HIS A 391 -4.08 -2.11 -0.52
C HIS A 391 -2.85 -2.14 0.39
N CYS A 392 -2.26 -0.99 0.68
CA CYS A 392 -1.08 -0.88 1.54
C CYS A 392 -1.31 -1.40 2.97
N TRP A 393 -2.53 -1.25 3.48
CA TRP A 393 -2.93 -1.71 4.82
C TRP A 393 -3.42 -3.17 4.85
N THR A 394 -3.35 -3.88 3.74
CA THR A 394 -3.84 -5.26 3.62
C THR A 394 -2.82 -6.16 2.93
N LYS A 395 -2.91 -7.46 3.17
CA LYS A 395 -2.13 -8.48 2.47
C LYS A 395 -3.01 -9.68 2.13
N ASN A 396 -3.16 -9.96 0.84
CA ASN A 396 -3.79 -11.19 0.40
C ASN A 396 -2.85 -12.38 0.64
N VAL A 397 -3.39 -13.44 1.20
CA VAL A 397 -2.72 -14.73 1.29
C VAL A 397 -3.65 -15.76 0.67
N PHE A 398 -3.16 -16.48 -0.32
CA PHE A 398 -3.88 -17.56 -0.98
C PHE A 398 -3.45 -18.88 -0.34
N ILE A 399 -4.38 -19.57 0.27
CA ILE A 399 -4.16 -20.86 0.96
C ILE A 399 -5.27 -21.84 0.61
#